data_81cc70143a53df58dede3be8919a28bb
#
_entry.id   81cc70143a53df58dede3be8919a28bb
#
_cell.length_a   1.000
_cell.length_b   1.000
_cell.length_c   1.000
_cell.angle_alpha   90.00
_cell.angle_beta   90.00
_cell.angle_gamma   90.00
#
_symmetry.space_group_name_H-M   'P 1'
#
loop_
_entity.id
_entity.type
_entity.pdbx_description
1 polymer ?
#
loop_
_entity_poly.entity_id
_entity_poly.type
_entity_poly.pdbx_seq_one_letter_code
_entity_poly.pdbx_strand_id
1 'polypeptide(L)'
;VVEWEKDMRWKKETQMQSWFTRWGGQPDGQKWIQSHGGNIAYECKLVRAKDSTLADSKVPEHQVASLLRAAGIWTGGLRHKISDSGIGFKPCDGFIISSGYGALIIGFENGRIFDVDIEDYDMERGDRIRGSVNTEWIEENGREIK
;
A
#
# COMPACT_ATOMS: atom_id res chain seq x y z
N VAL A 1 -25.02 -19.29 9.25
CA VAL A 1 -24.18 -18.18 8.82
C VAL A 1 -24.24 -17.09 9.88
N VAL A 2 -23.10 -16.74 10.43
CA VAL A 2 -22.96 -15.66 11.40
C VAL A 2 -23.26 -14.34 10.68
N GLU A 3 -23.96 -13.43 11.33
CA GLU A 3 -24.47 -12.23 10.67
C GLU A 3 -23.40 -11.35 10.04
N TRP A 4 -22.23 -11.26 10.68
CA TRP A 4 -21.09 -10.53 10.11
C TRP A 4 -20.53 -11.17 8.83
N GLU A 5 -20.70 -12.48 8.62
CA GLU A 5 -20.25 -13.15 7.41
C GLU A 5 -21.08 -12.77 6.19
N LYS A 6 -22.33 -12.34 6.40
CA LYS A 6 -23.21 -11.89 5.31
C LYS A 6 -22.77 -10.56 4.72
N ASP A 7 -22.11 -9.73 5.53
CA ASP A 7 -21.67 -8.40 5.14
C ASP A 7 -20.20 -8.37 4.69
N MET A 8 -19.56 -9.55 4.62
CA MET A 8 -18.19 -9.64 4.18
C MET A 8 -18.08 -9.37 2.68
N ARG A 9 -17.36 -8.32 2.33
CA ARG A 9 -17.06 -7.97 0.96
C ARG A 9 -15.90 -8.78 0.41
N TRP A 10 -14.87 -8.98 1.24
CA TRP A 10 -13.70 -9.77 0.86
C TRP A 10 -13.44 -10.86 1.89
N LYS A 11 -13.25 -12.06 1.39
CA LYS A 11 -12.87 -13.21 2.23
C LYS A 11 -11.35 -13.44 2.22
N LYS A 12 -10.68 -12.94 1.19
CA LYS A 12 -9.24 -13.13 0.98
C LYS A 12 -8.59 -11.80 0.60
N GLU A 13 -7.35 -11.63 1.02
CA GLU A 13 -6.55 -10.45 0.69
C GLU A 13 -6.42 -10.25 -0.83
N THR A 14 -6.31 -11.34 -1.60
CA THR A 14 -6.25 -11.27 -3.05
C THR A 14 -7.49 -10.66 -3.68
N GLN A 15 -8.66 -10.87 -3.10
CA GLN A 15 -9.91 -10.27 -3.57
C GLN A 15 -9.91 -8.75 -3.36
N MET A 16 -9.48 -8.32 -2.19
CA MET A 16 -9.31 -6.90 -1.86
C MET A 16 -8.30 -6.25 -2.80
N GLN A 17 -7.16 -6.90 -3.00
CA GLN A 17 -6.11 -6.42 -3.88
C GLN A 17 -6.61 -6.24 -5.32
N SER A 18 -7.37 -7.20 -5.82
CA SER A 18 -7.97 -7.12 -7.16
C SER A 18 -8.96 -5.95 -7.26
N TRP A 19 -9.78 -5.76 -6.25
CA TRP A 19 -10.69 -4.62 -6.20
C TRP A 19 -9.93 -3.29 -6.23
N PHE A 20 -8.89 -3.17 -5.41
CA PHE A 20 -8.10 -1.95 -5.31
C PHE A 20 -7.40 -1.64 -6.65
N THR A 21 -6.86 -2.66 -7.31
CA THR A 21 -6.22 -2.50 -8.62
C THR A 21 -7.22 -1.97 -9.65
N ARG A 22 -8.43 -2.48 -9.66
CA ARG A 22 -9.48 -2.00 -10.56
C ARG A 22 -9.92 -0.58 -10.23
N TRP A 23 -10.04 -0.28 -8.94
CA TRP A 23 -10.38 1.07 -8.48
C TRP A 23 -9.32 2.08 -8.95
N GLY A 24 -8.04 1.70 -8.92
CA GLY A 24 -6.96 2.55 -9.40
C GLY A 24 -7.10 2.96 -10.87
N GLY A 25 -7.78 2.15 -11.68
CA GLY A 25 -8.07 2.47 -13.08
C GLY A 25 -9.32 3.33 -13.30
N GLN A 26 -10.12 3.54 -12.26
CA GLN A 26 -11.34 4.34 -12.32
C GLN A 26 -11.05 5.82 -12.02
N PRO A 27 -12.00 6.75 -12.31
CA PRO A 27 -11.76 8.18 -12.13
C PRO A 27 -11.27 8.59 -10.74
N ASP A 28 -11.86 8.03 -9.68
CA ASP A 28 -11.46 8.36 -8.31
C ASP A 28 -10.06 7.82 -7.99
N GLY A 29 -9.75 6.62 -8.46
CA GLY A 29 -8.42 6.04 -8.32
C GLY A 29 -7.36 6.84 -9.07
N GLN A 30 -7.69 7.29 -10.27
CA GLN A 30 -6.79 8.14 -11.05
C GLN A 30 -6.52 9.48 -10.37
N LYS A 31 -7.54 10.09 -9.76
CA LYS A 31 -7.36 11.29 -8.95
C LYS A 31 -6.43 11.06 -7.77
N TRP A 32 -6.59 9.93 -7.11
CA TRP A 32 -5.73 9.54 -5.99
C TRP A 32 -4.27 9.39 -6.44
N ILE A 33 -4.04 8.69 -7.54
CA ILE A 33 -2.70 8.52 -8.11
C ILE A 33 -2.08 9.87 -8.46
N GLN A 34 -2.84 10.74 -9.13
CA GLN A 34 -2.36 12.05 -9.54
C GLN A 34 -2.09 12.98 -8.35
N SER A 35 -2.90 12.87 -7.28
CA SER A 35 -2.70 13.67 -6.07
C SER A 35 -1.37 13.36 -5.39
N HIS A 36 -0.79 12.20 -5.67
CA HIS A 36 0.51 11.77 -5.16
C HIS A 36 1.62 11.84 -6.23
N GLY A 37 1.43 12.61 -7.27
CA GLY A 37 2.44 12.85 -8.30
C GLY A 37 2.61 11.74 -9.32
N GLY A 38 1.71 10.76 -9.34
CA GLY A 38 1.73 9.68 -10.33
C GLY A 38 2.63 8.49 -9.98
N ASN A 39 3.45 8.59 -8.95
CA ASN A 39 4.36 7.52 -8.52
C ASN A 39 3.91 6.98 -7.17
N ILE A 40 3.27 5.83 -7.19
CA ILE A 40 2.77 5.19 -5.97
C ILE A 40 3.24 3.75 -5.93
N ALA A 41 3.81 3.37 -4.78
CA ALA A 41 4.02 1.98 -4.42
C ALA A 41 3.09 1.65 -3.27
N TYR A 42 2.48 0.47 -3.29
CA TYR A 42 1.56 0.09 -2.25
C TYR A 42 1.62 -1.41 -1.95
N GLU A 43 1.22 -1.75 -0.73
CA GLU A 43 0.98 -3.12 -0.28
C GLU A 43 -0.42 -3.19 0.28
N CYS A 44 -1.17 -4.21 -0.10
CA CYS A 44 -2.52 -4.45 0.39
C CYS A 44 -2.51 -5.45 1.53
N LYS A 45 -3.18 -5.10 2.61
CA LYS A 45 -3.34 -5.98 3.78
C LYS A 45 -4.81 -6.05 4.18
N LEU A 46 -5.28 -7.25 4.45
CA LEU A 46 -6.66 -7.47 4.89
C LEU A 46 -6.70 -7.74 6.39
N VAL A 47 -7.48 -6.93 7.10
CA VAL A 47 -7.77 -7.16 8.53
C VAL A 47 -9.06 -7.97 8.64
N ARG A 48 -8.97 -9.10 9.29
CA ARG A 48 -10.14 -9.95 9.51
C ARG A 48 -10.97 -9.42 10.66
N ALA A 49 -12.29 -9.56 10.53
CA ALA A 49 -13.25 -9.06 11.53
C ALA A 49 -12.96 -9.58 12.95
N LYS A 50 -12.51 -10.84 13.04
CA LYS A 50 -12.18 -11.46 14.33
C LYS A 50 -10.94 -10.88 15.01
N ASP A 51 -10.02 -10.30 14.23
CA ASP A 51 -8.73 -9.85 14.74
C ASP A 51 -8.76 -8.38 15.19
N SER A 52 -9.51 -7.54 14.51
CA SER A 52 -9.63 -6.09 14.75
C SER A 52 -8.31 -5.33 14.71
N THR A 53 -7.23 -5.99 14.39
CA THR A 53 -5.87 -5.43 14.36
C THR A 53 -5.09 -5.95 13.17
N LEU A 54 -4.13 -5.15 12.74
CA LEU A 54 -3.12 -5.60 11.76
C LEU A 54 -1.82 -5.86 12.52
N ALA A 55 -1.45 -7.13 12.59
CA ALA A 55 -0.20 -7.51 13.24
C ALA A 55 1.00 -7.04 12.42
N ASP A 56 2.04 -6.54 13.11
CA ASP A 56 3.27 -6.10 12.46
C ASP A 56 3.96 -7.23 11.69
N SER A 57 3.78 -8.46 12.15
CA SER A 57 4.32 -9.65 11.47
C SER A 57 3.76 -9.85 10.06
N LYS A 58 2.58 -9.28 9.77
CA LYS A 58 1.98 -9.33 8.43
C LYS A 58 2.54 -8.28 7.49
N VAL A 59 3.31 -7.34 8.01
CA VAL A 59 3.98 -6.31 7.23
C VAL A 59 5.49 -6.47 7.42
N PRO A 60 6.13 -7.37 6.66
CA PRO A 60 7.57 -7.63 6.81
C PRO A 60 8.40 -6.37 6.60
N GLU A 61 9.56 -6.32 7.25
CA GLU A 61 10.44 -5.16 7.17
C GLU A 61 10.86 -4.82 5.74
N HIS A 62 11.03 -5.83 4.88
CA HIS A 62 11.40 -5.57 3.49
C HIS A 62 10.29 -4.85 2.72
N GLN A 63 9.01 -5.08 3.06
CA GLN A 63 7.89 -4.34 2.47
C GLN A 63 7.87 -2.90 2.98
N VAL A 64 8.06 -2.70 4.27
CA VAL A 64 8.16 -1.36 4.86
C VAL A 64 9.32 -0.59 4.22
N ALA A 65 10.48 -1.21 4.11
CA ALA A 65 11.66 -0.62 3.49
C ALA A 65 11.41 -0.22 2.04
N SER A 66 10.75 -1.08 1.27
CA SER A 66 10.43 -0.80 -0.13
C SER A 66 9.48 0.39 -0.27
N LEU A 67 8.48 0.47 0.61
CA LEU A 67 7.52 1.58 0.59
C LEU A 67 8.15 2.90 1.04
N LEU A 68 9.03 2.86 2.06
CA LEU A 68 9.77 4.04 2.50
C LEU A 68 10.71 4.55 1.40
N ARG A 69 11.35 3.63 0.69
CA ARG A 69 12.19 3.99 -0.45
C ARG A 69 11.38 4.65 -1.55
N ALA A 70 10.21 4.11 -1.84
CA ALA A 70 9.30 4.69 -2.82
C ALA A 70 8.84 6.09 -2.44
N ALA A 71 8.64 6.34 -1.15
CA ALA A 71 8.31 7.65 -0.62
C ALA A 71 9.49 8.64 -0.62
N GLY A 72 10.69 8.18 -0.98
CA GLY A 72 11.88 9.02 -1.00
C GLY A 72 12.50 9.32 0.35
N ILE A 73 12.07 8.60 1.40
CA ILE A 73 12.55 8.80 2.76
C ILE A 73 13.95 8.20 2.93
N TRP A 74 14.19 7.09 2.25
CA TRP A 74 15.50 6.46 2.20
C TRP A 74 16.19 6.80 0.87
N THR A 75 17.52 6.85 0.91
CA THR A 75 18.32 7.15 -0.29
C THR A 75 18.04 6.17 -1.41
N GLY A 76 17.82 6.68 -2.62
CA GLY A 76 17.65 5.90 -3.82
C GLY A 76 16.29 6.00 -4.49
N GLY A 77 15.22 6.34 -3.78
CA GLY A 77 13.88 6.48 -4.37
C GLY A 77 13.42 5.27 -5.16
N LEU A 78 12.43 5.46 -6.00
CA LEU A 78 12.01 4.46 -6.96
C LEU A 78 12.92 4.50 -8.18
N ARG A 79 13.44 3.33 -8.55
CA ARG A 79 14.27 3.19 -9.73
C ARG A 79 13.43 2.58 -10.85
N HIS A 80 13.25 3.35 -11.90
CA HIS A 80 12.55 2.90 -13.11
C HIS A 80 13.56 2.54 -14.17
N LYS A 81 13.57 1.29 -14.59
CA LYS A 81 14.41 0.85 -15.69
C LYS A 81 13.77 1.25 -17.01
N ILE A 82 14.53 1.96 -17.83
CA ILE A 82 14.14 2.26 -19.19
C ILE A 82 14.97 1.38 -20.09
N SER A 83 14.30 0.48 -20.80
CA SER A 83 14.96 -0.32 -21.82
C SER A 83 15.19 0.54 -23.05
N ASP A 84 16.44 0.56 -23.54
CA ASP A 84 16.77 1.20 -24.79
C ASP A 84 16.05 0.46 -25.91
N SER A 85 15.35 1.19 -26.75
CA SER A 85 14.60 0.64 -27.89
C SER A 85 15.45 0.22 -29.05
N GLY A 86 16.77 0.12 -28.88
CA GLY A 86 17.61 -0.50 -29.86
C GLY A 86 18.05 0.38 -31.01
N ILE A 87 18.15 1.67 -30.81
CA ILE A 87 18.84 2.55 -31.75
C ILE A 87 20.29 2.59 -31.33
N GLY A 88 21.04 1.58 -31.71
CA GLY A 88 22.46 1.55 -31.44
C GLY A 88 23.01 0.15 -31.29
N PHE A 89 24.29 0.09 -31.10
CA PHE A 89 25.06 -1.16 -31.12
C PHE A 89 24.96 -1.96 -29.83
N LYS A 90 24.47 -1.35 -28.74
CA LYS A 90 24.22 -2.02 -27.46
C LYS A 90 23.04 -1.37 -26.80
N PRO A 91 22.06 -2.16 -26.29
CA PRO A 91 21.03 -1.62 -25.46
C PRO A 91 21.66 -1.07 -24.18
N CYS A 92 21.54 0.22 -23.99
CA CYS A 92 21.88 0.86 -22.72
C CYS A 92 20.62 0.96 -21.89
N ASP A 93 20.59 0.23 -20.80
CA ASP A 93 19.51 0.40 -19.85
C ASP A 93 19.72 1.69 -19.07
N GLY A 94 18.80 2.61 -19.22
CA GLY A 94 18.74 3.80 -18.40
C GLY A 94 17.92 3.59 -17.16
N PHE A 95 18.14 4.40 -16.15
CA PHE A 95 17.32 4.42 -14.94
C PHE A 95 16.85 5.83 -14.66
N ILE A 96 15.58 5.96 -14.34
CA ILE A 96 15.03 7.18 -13.75
C ILE A 96 14.83 6.90 -12.28
N ILE A 97 15.36 7.78 -11.44
CA ILE A 97 15.14 7.72 -9.99
C ILE A 97 14.09 8.76 -9.67
N SER A 98 13.02 8.34 -9.05
CA SER A 98 11.95 9.22 -8.63
C SER A 98 11.55 8.91 -7.20
N SER A 99 11.06 9.94 -6.50
CA SER A 99 10.33 9.76 -5.25
C SER A 99 8.84 9.84 -5.53
N GLY A 100 8.07 9.14 -4.73
CA GLY A 100 6.63 9.07 -4.88
C GLY A 100 5.95 8.91 -3.53
N TYR A 101 4.85 8.20 -3.53
CA TYR A 101 4.10 7.92 -2.32
C TYR A 101 4.17 6.42 -2.01
N GLY A 102 4.47 6.10 -0.76
CA GLY A 102 4.40 4.73 -0.26
C GLY A 102 3.17 4.55 0.60
N ALA A 103 2.32 3.61 0.24
CA ALA A 103 1.04 3.41 0.90
C ALA A 103 0.88 1.98 1.41
N LEU A 104 0.36 1.87 2.62
CA LEU A 104 -0.16 0.62 3.14
C LEU A 104 -1.68 0.68 2.99
N ILE A 105 -2.21 -0.14 2.11
CA ILE A 105 -3.64 -0.19 1.84
C ILE A 105 -4.26 -1.26 2.72
N ILE A 106 -5.00 -0.81 3.71
CA ILE A 106 -5.58 -1.70 4.72
C ILE A 106 -7.09 -1.81 4.49
N GLY A 107 -7.52 -3.00 4.14
CA GLY A 107 -8.93 -3.31 3.96
C GLY A 107 -9.47 -4.14 5.12
N PHE A 108 -10.74 -3.96 5.39
CA PHE A 108 -11.49 -4.76 6.36
C PHE A 108 -12.47 -5.65 5.62
N GLU A 109 -12.77 -6.80 6.17
CA GLU A 109 -13.67 -7.77 5.53
C GLU A 109 -15.06 -7.18 5.22
N ASN A 110 -15.50 -6.18 5.98
CA ASN A 110 -16.77 -5.47 5.71
C ASN A 110 -16.76 -4.56 4.49
N GLY A 111 -15.61 -4.40 3.85
CA GLY A 111 -15.47 -3.59 2.65
C GLY A 111 -14.92 -2.20 2.84
N ARG A 112 -14.69 -1.77 4.07
CA ARG A 112 -13.98 -0.51 4.32
C ARG A 112 -12.51 -0.67 3.95
N ILE A 113 -11.93 0.38 3.40
CA ILE A 113 -10.54 0.36 2.95
C ILE A 113 -9.90 1.71 3.24
N PHE A 114 -8.65 1.68 3.68
CA PHE A 114 -7.92 2.86 4.10
C PHE A 114 -6.56 2.94 3.42
N ASP A 115 -6.20 4.13 3.02
CA ASP A 115 -4.86 4.49 2.57
C ASP A 115 -4.08 5.01 3.77
N VAL A 116 -3.04 4.31 4.17
CA VAL A 116 -2.17 4.70 5.28
C VAL A 116 -0.79 5.02 4.74
N ASP A 117 -0.32 6.24 4.98
CA ASP A 117 1.02 6.64 4.60
C ASP A 117 2.04 5.74 5.33
N ILE A 118 2.97 5.19 4.58
CA ILE A 118 3.98 4.28 5.14
C ILE A 118 4.83 4.95 6.21
N GLU A 119 5.06 6.25 6.09
CA GLU A 119 5.82 7.01 7.09
C GLU A 119 5.10 7.02 8.43
N ASP A 120 3.79 7.23 8.42
CA ASP A 120 2.97 7.20 9.64
C ASP A 120 2.99 5.81 10.27
N TYR A 121 2.87 4.78 9.45
CA TYR A 121 2.95 3.39 9.94
C TYR A 121 4.31 3.08 10.54
N ASP A 122 5.38 3.47 9.87
CA ASP A 122 6.74 3.23 10.33
C ASP A 122 7.02 3.93 11.66
N MET A 123 6.54 5.15 11.82
CA MET A 123 6.67 5.91 13.08
C MET A 123 5.90 5.24 14.21
N GLU A 124 4.68 4.76 13.95
CA GLU A 124 3.90 4.05 14.95
C GLU A 124 4.53 2.72 15.36
N ARG A 125 5.05 1.99 14.38
CA ARG A 125 5.73 0.72 14.62
C ARG A 125 7.02 0.92 15.41
N GLY A 126 7.82 1.92 15.03
CA GLY A 126 9.11 2.22 15.66
C GLY A 126 10.01 0.99 15.75
N ASP A 127 10.63 0.79 16.91
CA ASP A 127 11.50 -0.36 17.19
C ASP A 127 10.74 -1.54 17.80
N ARG A 128 9.43 -1.52 17.73
CA ARG A 128 8.60 -2.56 18.28
C ARG A 128 8.88 -3.90 17.61
N ILE A 129 9.20 -4.92 18.41
CA ILE A 129 9.48 -6.26 17.90
C ILE A 129 8.17 -7.02 17.66
N ARG A 130 7.20 -6.83 18.55
CA ARG A 130 5.87 -7.45 18.45
C ARG A 130 4.83 -6.40 18.73
N GLY A 131 3.76 -6.45 17.98
CA GLY A 131 2.65 -5.56 18.17
C GLY A 131 1.75 -5.54 16.96
N SER A 132 0.88 -4.57 17.00
CA SER A 132 -0.13 -4.41 15.96
C SER A 132 -0.63 -2.97 15.97
N VAL A 133 -1.25 -2.55 14.87
CA VAL A 133 -2.07 -1.35 14.83
C VAL A 133 -3.53 -1.77 14.89
N ASN A 134 -4.31 -1.06 15.68
CA ASN A 134 -5.73 -1.37 15.85
C ASN A 134 -6.59 -0.57 14.87
N THR A 135 -7.86 -0.91 14.84
CA THR A 135 -8.84 -0.26 13.97
C THR A 135 -8.91 1.24 14.22
N GLU A 136 -8.87 1.66 15.48
CA GLU A 136 -8.95 3.09 15.86
C GLU A 136 -7.76 3.86 15.28
N TRP A 137 -6.56 3.32 15.40
CA TRP A 137 -5.37 3.95 14.84
C TRP A 137 -5.48 4.09 13.32
N ILE A 138 -5.96 3.03 12.64
CA ILE A 138 -6.12 3.03 11.18
C ILE A 138 -7.14 4.10 10.76
N GLU A 139 -8.24 4.21 11.47
CA GLU A 139 -9.27 5.22 11.18
C GLU A 139 -8.77 6.64 11.42
N GLU A 140 -7.95 6.86 12.45
CA GLU A 140 -7.42 8.18 12.79
C GLU A 140 -6.31 8.63 11.84
N ASN A 141 -5.45 7.70 11.42
CA ASN A 141 -4.24 8.03 10.65
C ASN A 141 -4.38 7.71 9.16
N GLY A 142 -5.31 6.83 8.80
CA GLY A 142 -5.58 6.49 7.43
C GLY A 142 -6.63 7.39 6.79
N ARG A 143 -6.64 7.37 5.47
CA ARG A 143 -7.65 8.05 4.68
C ARG A 143 -8.58 6.99 4.09
N GLU A 144 -9.87 7.08 4.42
CA GLU A 144 -10.83 6.11 3.89
C GLU A 144 -11.07 6.35 2.39
N ILE A 145 -10.97 5.27 1.65
CA ILE A 145 -11.25 5.24 0.21
C ILE A 145 -12.71 4.87 0.02
N LYS A 146 -13.45 5.71 -0.65
CA LYS A 146 -14.88 5.51 -0.92
C LYS A 146 -15.17 5.35 -2.40
#